data_d164fd6826c4814a4369454a263a24b3
#
_entry.id   d164fd6826c4814a4369454a263a24b3
#
_cell.length_a   1.000
_cell.length_b   1.000
_cell.length_c   1.000
_cell.angle_alpha   90.00
_cell.angle_beta   90.00
_cell.angle_gamma   90.00
#
_symmetry.space_group_name_H-M   'P 1'
#
loop_
_entity.id
_entity.type
_entity.pdbx_description
1 polymer ?
#
loop_
_entity_poly.entity_id
_entity_poly.type
_entity_poly.pdbx_seq_one_letter_code
_entity_poly.pdbx_strand_id
1 'polypeptide(L)'
;WEEHTELVDELVEKNVLIFNESRSKQIKKGNNDVYNFLLEGDNLHSLKLLEKTHKGKINVIYIDPPYNTGNKDFKYNDQFVDSNDAYAHSKWLSFMSVRLQIAKKLLSDDGIIFISIDDNEQAPLKLLCDEIFGDTNFIGQLHWKRKKQPSYLHGNIAGVMEYITVFAKNRVKAPKLAIATTTDSTTRVDNASNQASVREIKAGIRVKLASDITCISKGVYKNKTMSTEFLDDVYIENGRTKNSFRAVAKYRDSQERINQFCDEDVLFITKNYSFRRDKLQADLNNRKAITDLLLDWGDNQDADKEFKAIIKTDNFSYPKPSSLIYNLIKSYGENDITVLDFFAGSGTTGHAVARLNSDDGSQRKYILCTNNENNICEEVTYQRLVNIQNELPHNLKYFKTGFISKAVNTSLIDNLLDYIKPLVELEYACDIDNSLMRIFLDEDEFDMFMEDNEDITLKRVFLASDIFMSSEQEQKLAEANCEIIRIPEYYYRDELIETGDI
;
A
#
# COMPACT_ATOMS: atom_id res chain seq x y z
N TRP A 1 29.58 0.78 9.36
CA TRP A 1 28.94 1.28 10.60
C TRP A 1 29.12 0.29 11.75
N GLU A 2 29.05 0.75 12.97
CA GLU A 2 29.21 -0.07 14.16
C GLU A 2 27.83 -0.58 14.62
N GLU A 3 27.70 -1.89 14.86
CA GLU A 3 26.46 -2.50 15.34
C GLU A 3 26.24 -2.21 16.83
N HIS A 4 25.01 -1.87 17.16
CA HIS A 4 24.54 -1.65 18.53
C HIS A 4 23.33 -2.55 18.82
N THR A 5 23.27 -3.13 20.00
CA THR A 5 22.13 -3.98 20.45
C THR A 5 21.09 -3.12 21.14
N GLU A 6 19.82 -3.35 20.84
CA GLU A 6 18.70 -2.72 21.53
C GLU A 6 18.29 -3.50 22.77
N LEU A 7 17.91 -2.80 23.85
CA LEU A 7 17.36 -3.41 25.07
C LEU A 7 16.07 -4.21 24.80
N VAL A 8 15.34 -3.83 23.77
CA VAL A 8 14.14 -4.52 23.30
C VAL A 8 14.43 -5.98 22.93
N ASP A 9 15.60 -6.29 22.37
CA ASP A 9 16.00 -7.65 22.02
C ASP A 9 16.23 -8.53 23.26
N GLU A 10 16.77 -7.97 24.36
CA GLU A 10 16.98 -8.71 25.60
C GLU A 10 15.68 -9.20 26.25
N LEU A 11 14.58 -8.45 26.08
CA LEU A 11 13.27 -8.84 26.60
C LEU A 11 12.73 -10.08 25.88
N VAL A 12 12.98 -10.21 24.59
CA VAL A 12 12.53 -11.34 23.76
C VAL A 12 13.30 -12.62 24.10
N GLU A 13 14.56 -12.51 24.49
CA GLU A 13 15.34 -13.70 24.90
C GLU A 13 14.74 -14.41 26.13
N LYS A 14 14.19 -13.64 27.06
CA LYS A 14 13.68 -14.15 28.37
C LYS A 14 12.17 -14.43 28.34
N ASN A 15 11.47 -13.96 27.34
CA ASN A 15 10.01 -14.00 27.27
C ASN A 15 9.52 -14.43 25.88
N VAL A 16 8.30 -14.99 25.85
CA VAL A 16 7.55 -15.23 24.62
C VAL A 16 6.67 -14.02 24.34
N LEU A 17 6.72 -13.53 23.11
CA LEU A 17 5.88 -12.44 22.63
C LEU A 17 4.46 -12.93 22.36
N ILE A 18 3.47 -12.15 22.78
CA ILE A 18 2.05 -12.41 22.56
C ILE A 18 1.30 -11.16 22.11
N PHE A 19 0.10 -11.35 21.56
CA PHE A 19 -0.89 -10.29 21.39
C PHE A 19 -2.03 -10.45 22.39
N ASN A 20 -2.40 -9.34 23.03
CA ASN A 20 -3.59 -9.22 23.86
C ASN A 20 -4.67 -8.42 23.08
N GLU A 21 -5.84 -8.99 22.86
CA GLU A 21 -6.95 -8.32 22.21
C GLU A 21 -7.60 -7.27 23.13
N SER A 22 -7.80 -6.05 22.61
CA SER A 22 -8.57 -5.00 23.27
C SER A 22 -9.96 -4.89 22.65
N ARG A 23 -10.88 -5.77 23.06
CA ARG A 23 -12.24 -5.83 22.50
C ARG A 23 -13.04 -4.52 22.63
N SER A 24 -12.80 -3.72 23.67
CA SER A 24 -13.44 -2.42 23.85
C SER A 24 -13.06 -1.39 22.77
N LYS A 25 -11.96 -1.62 22.06
CA LYS A 25 -11.47 -0.77 20.97
C LYS A 25 -11.72 -1.37 19.58
N GLN A 26 -12.41 -2.50 19.50
CA GLN A 26 -12.82 -3.08 18.23
C GLN A 26 -13.82 -2.16 17.50
N ILE A 27 -13.64 -2.00 16.20
CA ILE A 27 -14.57 -1.30 15.32
C ILE A 27 -15.20 -2.34 14.39
N LYS A 28 -16.55 -2.39 14.35
CA LYS A 28 -17.33 -3.27 13.49
C LYS A 28 -18.35 -2.43 12.72
N LYS A 29 -17.88 -1.75 11.67
CA LYS A 29 -18.68 -0.86 10.83
C LYS A 29 -18.52 -1.13 9.33
N GLY A 30 -17.61 -2.01 8.93
CA GLY A 30 -17.46 -2.47 7.57
C GLY A 30 -18.64 -3.34 7.11
N ASN A 31 -18.87 -3.39 5.81
CA ASN A 31 -19.95 -4.17 5.20
C ASN A 31 -19.57 -5.64 4.92
N ASN A 32 -18.39 -6.07 5.37
CA ASN A 32 -17.85 -7.41 5.17
C ASN A 32 -17.26 -7.96 6.48
N ASP A 33 -16.83 -9.23 6.45
CA ASP A 33 -16.24 -9.91 7.60
C ASP A 33 -14.70 -9.78 7.63
N VAL A 34 -14.11 -8.85 6.85
CA VAL A 34 -12.67 -8.61 6.78
C VAL A 34 -12.26 -7.52 7.77
N TYR A 35 -11.23 -7.78 8.55
CA TYR A 35 -10.71 -6.87 9.57
C TYR A 35 -9.32 -6.34 9.22
N ASN A 36 -9.10 -5.10 9.59
CA ASN A 36 -7.80 -4.46 9.67
C ASN A 36 -7.27 -4.53 11.10
N PHE A 37 -5.98 -4.23 11.30
CA PHE A 37 -5.36 -4.36 12.62
C PHE A 37 -4.57 -3.11 12.99
N LEU A 38 -4.71 -2.71 14.26
CA LEU A 38 -3.84 -1.76 14.94
C LEU A 38 -3.14 -2.48 16.09
N LEU A 39 -1.81 -2.55 15.99
CA LEU A 39 -0.92 -3.23 16.91
C LEU A 39 -0.20 -2.18 17.77
N GLU A 40 -0.56 -2.09 19.05
CA GLU A 40 0.06 -1.20 20.02
C GLU A 40 1.26 -1.89 20.68
N GLY A 41 2.41 -1.25 20.64
CA GLY A 41 3.64 -1.69 21.27
C GLY A 41 4.88 -1.34 20.45
N ASP A 42 6.04 -1.82 20.87
CA ASP A 42 7.24 -1.68 20.07
C ASP A 42 7.07 -2.39 18.72
N ASN A 43 7.47 -1.72 17.66
CA ASN A 43 7.28 -2.25 16.31
C ASN A 43 8.15 -3.50 16.03
N LEU A 44 9.30 -3.65 16.66
CA LEU A 44 10.12 -4.86 16.54
C LEU A 44 9.40 -6.08 17.12
N HIS A 45 8.70 -5.91 18.26
CA HIS A 45 7.88 -6.97 18.85
C HIS A 45 6.71 -7.36 17.93
N SER A 46 6.01 -6.35 17.41
CA SER A 46 4.93 -6.55 16.44
C SER A 46 5.43 -7.26 15.17
N LEU A 47 6.59 -6.87 14.64
CA LEU A 47 7.19 -7.48 13.45
C LEU A 47 7.58 -8.94 13.67
N LYS A 48 8.16 -9.29 14.86
CA LYS A 48 8.47 -10.68 15.22
C LYS A 48 7.22 -11.56 15.29
N LEU A 49 6.11 -11.05 15.82
CA LEU A 49 4.82 -11.75 15.82
C LEU A 49 4.20 -11.84 14.42
N LEU A 50 4.32 -10.78 13.60
CA LEU A 50 3.89 -10.81 12.21
C LEU A 50 4.70 -11.81 11.36
N GLU A 51 5.97 -12.07 11.69
CA GLU A 51 6.76 -13.09 10.99
C GLU A 51 6.12 -14.49 11.13
N LYS A 52 5.44 -14.77 12.25
CA LYS A 52 4.71 -16.02 12.48
C LYS A 52 3.47 -16.19 11.58
N THR A 53 2.80 -15.09 11.23
CA THR A 53 1.50 -15.10 10.53
C THR A 53 1.58 -14.61 9.09
N HIS A 54 2.46 -13.66 8.79
CA HIS A 54 2.48 -12.90 7.53
C HIS A 54 3.76 -13.05 6.71
N LYS A 55 4.59 -14.05 6.97
CA LYS A 55 5.79 -14.33 6.18
C LYS A 55 5.42 -14.53 4.70
N GLY A 56 5.94 -13.66 3.82
CA GLY A 56 5.68 -13.71 2.39
C GLY A 56 4.27 -13.29 1.95
N LYS A 57 3.49 -12.59 2.81
CA LYS A 57 2.08 -12.24 2.53
C LYS A 57 1.83 -10.74 2.39
N ILE A 58 2.78 -9.87 2.71
CA ILE A 58 2.61 -8.41 2.64
C ILE A 58 2.97 -7.92 1.25
N ASN A 59 2.03 -7.26 0.58
CA ASN A 59 2.24 -6.75 -0.78
C ASN A 59 2.90 -5.37 -0.79
N VAL A 60 2.50 -4.50 0.12
CA VAL A 60 3.04 -3.14 0.21
C VAL A 60 3.42 -2.83 1.65
N ILE A 61 4.64 -2.38 1.85
CA ILE A 61 5.08 -1.77 3.09
C ILE A 61 5.30 -0.28 2.83
N TYR A 62 4.67 0.58 3.64
CA TYR A 62 5.01 1.99 3.72
C TYR A 62 5.47 2.29 5.13
N ILE A 63 6.58 3.00 5.29
CA ILE A 63 7.07 3.46 6.59
C ILE A 63 7.61 4.88 6.54
N ASP A 64 7.42 5.56 7.66
CA ASP A 64 7.94 6.90 7.93
C ASP A 64 8.75 6.86 9.25
N PRO A 65 9.99 6.30 9.21
CA PRO A 65 10.80 6.13 10.42
C PRO A 65 11.28 7.47 10.94
N PRO A 66 11.78 7.56 12.20
CA PRO A 66 12.42 8.77 12.69
C PRO A 66 13.62 9.16 11.81
N TYR A 67 13.79 10.47 11.53
CA TYR A 67 14.78 10.96 10.57
C TYR A 67 16.16 11.24 11.17
N ASN A 68 16.31 11.02 12.49
CA ASN A 68 17.57 11.22 13.22
C ASN A 68 18.12 12.66 13.10
N THR A 69 17.20 13.64 13.17
CA THR A 69 17.55 15.06 13.01
C THR A 69 18.30 15.65 14.20
N GLY A 70 18.40 14.93 15.31
CA GLY A 70 18.92 15.39 16.59
C GLY A 70 17.96 16.29 17.37
N ASN A 71 16.74 16.53 16.87
CA ASN A 71 15.71 17.35 17.51
C ASN A 71 14.73 16.54 18.37
N LYS A 72 15.21 15.52 19.08
CA LYS A 72 14.40 14.60 19.90
C LYS A 72 13.35 13.82 19.10
N ASP A 73 13.66 13.52 17.87
CA ASP A 73 12.81 12.73 16.96
C ASP A 73 13.19 11.24 16.92
N PHE A 74 14.37 10.87 17.45
CA PHE A 74 14.83 9.49 17.52
C PHE A 74 15.31 9.12 18.94
N LYS A 75 14.80 7.99 19.44
CA LYS A 75 15.24 7.37 20.69
C LYS A 75 15.90 6.03 20.39
N TYR A 76 16.99 5.78 21.10
CA TYR A 76 17.68 4.49 21.15
C TYR A 76 17.85 4.07 22.60
N ASN A 77 17.36 2.89 22.97
CA ASN A 77 17.35 2.43 24.38
C ASN A 77 16.75 3.47 25.34
N ASP A 78 15.55 3.99 25.01
CA ASP A 78 14.78 5.00 25.77
C ASP A 78 15.46 6.37 25.93
N GLN A 79 16.61 6.58 25.32
CA GLN A 79 17.32 7.86 25.35
C GLN A 79 17.27 8.55 23.97
N PHE A 80 16.97 9.85 23.97
CA PHE A 80 17.07 10.64 22.75
C PHE A 80 18.52 10.67 22.25
N VAL A 81 18.69 10.41 20.95
CA VAL A 81 19.99 10.55 20.28
C VAL A 81 20.20 12.03 19.95
N ASP A 82 21.28 12.61 20.49
CA ASP A 82 21.63 14.01 20.24
C ASP A 82 22.41 14.18 18.94
N SER A 83 22.29 15.34 18.30
CA SER A 83 23.04 15.67 17.07
C SER A 83 24.56 15.64 17.23
N ASN A 84 25.10 15.74 18.47
CA ASN A 84 26.51 15.61 18.77
C ASN A 84 26.96 14.19 19.12
N ASP A 85 26.04 13.22 19.09
CA ASP A 85 26.39 11.81 19.32
C ASP A 85 27.21 11.28 18.15
N ALA A 86 28.44 10.90 18.41
CA ALA A 86 29.37 10.38 17.40
C ALA A 86 28.85 9.08 16.72
N TYR A 87 27.95 8.37 17.38
CA TYR A 87 27.35 7.11 16.89
C TYR A 87 25.90 7.26 16.43
N ALA A 88 25.39 8.48 16.26
CA ALA A 88 23.99 8.73 15.90
C ALA A 88 23.56 7.92 14.66
N HIS A 89 24.33 7.96 13.57
CA HIS A 89 24.06 7.18 12.35
C HIS A 89 24.16 5.67 12.59
N SER A 90 25.17 5.19 13.33
CA SER A 90 25.34 3.76 13.61
C SER A 90 24.19 3.19 14.45
N LYS A 91 23.72 3.94 15.46
CA LYS A 91 22.55 3.57 16.27
C LYS A 91 21.29 3.52 15.43
N TRP A 92 21.09 4.51 14.55
CA TRP A 92 19.93 4.55 13.66
C TRP A 92 19.96 3.40 12.65
N LEU A 93 21.12 3.08 12.07
CA LEU A 93 21.29 1.96 11.16
C LEU A 93 21.04 0.62 11.87
N SER A 94 21.51 0.44 13.11
CA SER A 94 21.24 -0.77 13.90
C SER A 94 19.75 -0.92 14.16
N PHE A 95 19.07 0.15 14.60
CA PHE A 95 17.63 0.20 14.79
C PHE A 95 16.85 -0.18 13.54
N MET A 96 17.21 0.38 12.39
CA MET A 96 16.53 0.10 11.12
C MET A 96 16.87 -1.28 10.54
N SER A 97 18.10 -1.76 10.70
CA SER A 97 18.58 -3.02 10.11
C SER A 97 17.72 -4.22 10.53
N VAL A 98 17.51 -4.39 11.83
CA VAL A 98 16.73 -5.51 12.38
C VAL A 98 15.29 -5.49 11.85
N ARG A 99 14.67 -4.31 11.83
CA ARG A 99 13.29 -4.12 11.35
C ARG A 99 13.15 -4.36 9.85
N LEU A 100 14.09 -3.86 9.05
CA LEU A 100 14.08 -4.05 7.60
C LEU A 100 14.36 -5.49 7.18
N GLN A 101 15.19 -6.23 7.92
CA GLN A 101 15.42 -7.67 7.69
C GLN A 101 14.12 -8.48 7.87
N ILE A 102 13.34 -8.18 8.92
CA ILE A 102 12.03 -8.83 9.11
C ILE A 102 11.05 -8.35 8.04
N ALA A 103 11.00 -7.05 7.74
CA ALA A 103 10.14 -6.51 6.70
C ALA A 103 10.36 -7.20 5.33
N LYS A 104 11.61 -7.49 4.95
CA LYS A 104 11.92 -8.26 3.75
C LYS A 104 11.31 -9.67 3.78
N LYS A 105 11.32 -10.35 4.94
CA LYS A 105 10.73 -11.68 5.07
C LYS A 105 9.20 -11.63 4.98
N LEU A 106 8.57 -10.55 5.46
CA LEU A 106 7.12 -10.35 5.41
C LEU A 106 6.63 -10.06 3.99
N LEU A 107 7.41 -9.37 3.15
CA LEU A 107 7.02 -9.05 1.78
C LEU A 107 6.71 -10.31 0.97
N SER A 108 5.64 -10.27 0.18
CA SER A 108 5.36 -11.21 -0.91
C SER A 108 6.48 -11.14 -1.97
N ASP A 109 6.54 -12.13 -2.83
CA ASP A 109 7.61 -12.18 -3.85
C ASP A 109 7.60 -10.99 -4.82
N ASP A 110 6.43 -10.40 -5.05
CA ASP A 110 6.19 -9.19 -5.84
C ASP A 110 6.08 -7.93 -4.99
N GLY A 111 6.24 -8.06 -3.66
CA GLY A 111 6.03 -7.01 -2.69
C GLY A 111 7.04 -5.88 -2.79
N ILE A 112 6.59 -4.68 -2.42
CA ILE A 112 7.35 -3.42 -2.50
C ILE A 112 7.34 -2.71 -1.16
N ILE A 113 8.48 -2.11 -0.79
CA ILE A 113 8.61 -1.22 0.37
C ILE A 113 8.90 0.20 -0.08
N PHE A 114 8.17 1.16 0.50
CA PHE A 114 8.37 2.60 0.39
C PHE A 114 8.82 3.14 1.74
N ILE A 115 9.95 3.82 1.78
CA ILE A 115 10.55 4.35 3.01
C ILE A 115 10.74 5.85 2.87
N SER A 116 9.96 6.65 3.60
CA SER A 116 10.13 8.09 3.67
C SER A 116 11.36 8.44 4.49
N ILE A 117 12.13 9.42 4.05
CA ILE A 117 13.35 9.88 4.72
C ILE A 117 13.74 11.29 4.24
N ASP A 118 14.51 12.02 5.03
CA ASP A 118 15.10 13.27 4.63
C ASP A 118 16.62 13.17 4.38
N ASP A 119 17.28 14.32 4.18
CA ASP A 119 18.71 14.40 3.87
C ASP A 119 19.62 13.84 4.98
N ASN A 120 19.12 13.73 6.24
CA ASN A 120 19.96 13.25 7.35
C ASN A 120 20.38 11.80 7.19
N GLU A 121 19.44 10.91 6.82
CA GLU A 121 19.70 9.47 6.74
C GLU A 121 19.41 8.85 5.36
N GLN A 122 19.12 9.64 4.32
CA GLN A 122 18.81 9.09 2.99
C GLN A 122 19.95 8.23 2.42
N ALA A 123 21.18 8.71 2.45
CA ALA A 123 22.31 7.98 1.90
C ALA A 123 22.68 6.72 2.73
N PRO A 124 22.78 6.78 4.07
CA PRO A 124 22.96 5.58 4.89
C PRO A 124 21.84 4.56 4.72
N LEU A 125 20.57 5.00 4.67
CA LEU A 125 19.42 4.13 4.44
C LEU A 125 19.53 3.40 3.09
N LYS A 126 19.90 4.12 2.03
CA LYS A 126 20.05 3.49 0.69
C LYS A 126 21.08 2.36 0.71
N LEU A 127 22.23 2.58 1.36
CA LEU A 127 23.29 1.57 1.48
C LEU A 127 22.83 0.37 2.33
N LEU A 128 22.15 0.62 3.45
CA LEU A 128 21.58 -0.43 4.29
C LEU A 128 20.53 -1.27 3.51
N CYS A 129 19.68 -0.61 2.73
CA CYS A 129 18.69 -1.30 1.91
C CYS A 129 19.34 -2.10 0.76
N ASP A 130 20.44 -1.63 0.17
CA ASP A 130 21.21 -2.38 -0.81
C ASP A 130 21.77 -3.68 -0.22
N GLU A 131 22.25 -3.63 1.01
CA GLU A 131 22.75 -4.80 1.74
C GLU A 131 21.59 -5.79 2.05
N ILE A 132 20.48 -5.28 2.57
CA ILE A 132 19.36 -6.12 3.01
C ILE A 132 18.56 -6.68 1.83
N PHE A 133 18.11 -5.83 0.91
CA PHE A 133 17.22 -6.22 -0.19
C PHE A 133 18.01 -6.69 -1.43
N GLY A 134 19.25 -6.25 -1.58
CA GLY A 134 20.06 -6.36 -2.78
C GLY A 134 19.92 -5.13 -3.69
N ASP A 135 21.04 -4.61 -4.19
CA ASP A 135 21.11 -3.42 -5.06
C ASP A 135 20.28 -3.57 -6.35
N THR A 136 20.21 -4.78 -6.89
CA THR A 136 19.42 -5.13 -8.09
C THR A 136 17.91 -4.99 -7.86
N ASN A 137 17.46 -5.00 -6.62
CA ASN A 137 16.05 -4.86 -6.23
C ASN A 137 15.64 -3.41 -5.93
N PHE A 138 16.55 -2.46 -6.10
CA PHE A 138 16.24 -1.05 -6.06
C PHE A 138 15.32 -0.65 -7.21
N ILE A 139 14.13 -0.10 -6.91
CA ILE A 139 13.16 0.37 -7.90
C ILE A 139 13.43 1.81 -8.29
N GLY A 140 13.66 2.67 -7.30
CA GLY A 140 13.92 4.07 -7.53
C GLY A 140 13.90 4.92 -6.26
N GLN A 141 14.28 6.17 -6.42
CA GLN A 141 14.18 7.23 -5.42
C GLN A 141 13.11 8.22 -5.87
N LEU A 142 12.06 8.41 -5.06
CA LEU A 142 11.06 9.43 -5.31
C LEU A 142 11.40 10.69 -4.52
N HIS A 143 11.12 11.83 -5.12
CA HIS A 143 11.34 13.16 -4.56
C HIS A 143 9.99 13.82 -4.30
N TRP A 144 9.56 13.85 -3.04
CA TRP A 144 8.29 14.42 -2.66
C TRP A 144 8.43 15.88 -2.24
N LYS A 145 7.65 16.75 -2.85
CA LYS A 145 7.61 18.17 -2.50
C LYS A 145 6.77 18.38 -1.25
N ARG A 146 7.43 18.44 -0.08
CA ARG A 146 6.79 18.59 1.23
C ARG A 146 6.30 19.99 1.57
N LYS A 147 6.81 21.03 0.89
CA LYS A 147 6.48 22.44 1.15
C LYS A 147 6.19 23.17 -0.16
N LYS A 148 5.15 24.00 -0.15
CA LYS A 148 4.82 24.87 -1.30
C LYS A 148 5.87 25.93 -1.54
N GLN A 149 6.39 26.52 -0.46
CA GLN A 149 7.39 27.59 -0.49
C GLN A 149 8.61 27.24 0.36
N PRO A 150 9.82 27.62 -0.05
CA PRO A 150 11.01 27.43 0.73
C PRO A 150 10.98 28.27 2.02
N SER A 151 11.67 27.79 3.05
CA SER A 151 11.96 28.60 4.22
C SER A 151 13.19 29.48 3.93
N TYR A 152 13.05 30.78 4.03
CA TYR A 152 14.14 31.72 3.80
C TYR A 152 15.15 31.81 4.98
N LEU A 153 14.99 30.97 6.01
CA LEU A 153 15.88 30.91 7.17
C LEU A 153 17.16 30.09 6.93
N HIS A 154 17.26 29.38 5.82
CA HIS A 154 18.45 28.60 5.44
C HIS A 154 19.52 29.49 4.82
N GLY A 155 20.76 29.39 5.30
CA GLY A 155 21.88 30.21 4.81
C GLY A 155 22.39 29.84 3.42
N ASN A 156 22.21 28.60 2.96
CA ASN A 156 22.74 28.10 1.69
C ASN A 156 21.64 27.67 0.72
N ILE A 157 21.02 26.49 0.98
CA ILE A 157 19.97 25.92 0.12
C ILE A 157 18.72 25.71 0.95
N ALA A 158 17.59 26.24 0.46
CA ALA A 158 16.30 26.03 1.10
C ALA A 158 15.66 24.71 0.60
N GLY A 159 15.76 23.66 1.39
CA GLY A 159 15.18 22.33 1.10
C GLY A 159 13.65 22.37 1.13
N VAL A 160 13.01 21.89 0.06
CA VAL A 160 11.56 21.75 -0.06
C VAL A 160 11.13 20.32 -0.34
N MET A 161 12.09 19.41 -0.49
CA MET A 161 11.88 18.02 -0.84
C MET A 161 12.21 17.10 0.35
N GLU A 162 11.54 15.97 0.37
CA GLU A 162 11.92 14.75 1.10
C GLU A 162 12.00 13.60 0.11
N TYR A 163 12.55 12.49 0.54
CA TYR A 163 12.77 11.32 -0.31
C TYR A 163 11.85 10.17 0.11
N ILE A 164 11.54 9.31 -0.88
CA ILE A 164 10.95 8.01 -0.62
C ILE A 164 11.81 6.99 -1.34
N THR A 165 12.55 6.19 -0.59
CA THR A 165 13.38 5.11 -1.10
C THR A 165 12.51 3.89 -1.38
N VAL A 166 12.61 3.31 -2.58
CA VAL A 166 11.73 2.23 -3.03
C VAL A 166 12.52 1.00 -3.40
N PHE A 167 12.23 -0.12 -2.73
CA PHE A 167 12.78 -1.44 -3.03
C PHE A 167 11.67 -2.46 -3.24
N ALA A 168 11.95 -3.48 -4.04
CA ALA A 168 11.14 -4.68 -4.12
C ALA A 168 11.81 -5.84 -3.36
N LYS A 169 11.05 -6.85 -2.95
CA LYS A 169 11.64 -8.14 -2.56
C LYS A 169 12.30 -8.82 -3.75
N ASN A 170 11.64 -8.78 -4.91
CA ASN A 170 12.17 -9.24 -6.19
C ASN A 170 11.70 -8.30 -7.30
N ARG A 171 12.59 -7.47 -7.83
CA ARG A 171 12.28 -6.46 -8.86
C ARG A 171 11.70 -7.06 -10.14
N VAL A 172 12.06 -8.28 -10.48
CA VAL A 172 11.57 -8.93 -11.71
C VAL A 172 10.08 -9.31 -11.58
N LYS A 173 9.65 -9.67 -10.36
CA LYS A 173 8.25 -10.02 -10.06
C LYS A 173 7.40 -8.81 -9.69
N ALA A 174 8.03 -7.74 -9.20
CA ALA A 174 7.35 -6.54 -8.75
C ALA A 174 6.53 -5.88 -9.89
N PRO A 175 5.32 -5.40 -9.61
CA PRO A 175 4.51 -4.74 -10.61
C PRO A 175 5.11 -3.39 -10.99
N LYS A 176 4.78 -2.92 -12.19
CA LYS A 176 5.11 -1.57 -12.61
C LYS A 176 4.30 -0.57 -11.77
N LEU A 177 5.00 0.28 -11.01
CA LEU A 177 4.36 1.37 -10.27
C LEU A 177 3.73 2.37 -11.24
N ALA A 178 2.41 2.39 -11.33
CA ALA A 178 1.70 3.18 -12.30
C ALA A 178 0.30 3.58 -11.79
N ILE A 179 -0.12 4.79 -12.16
CA ILE A 179 -1.47 5.29 -11.85
C ILE A 179 -2.24 5.44 -13.17
N ALA A 180 -3.54 5.12 -13.16
CA ALA A 180 -4.39 5.32 -14.30
C ALA A 180 -4.50 6.83 -14.62
N THR A 181 -4.24 7.20 -15.86
CA THR A 181 -4.44 8.58 -16.31
C THR A 181 -5.89 8.78 -16.71
N THR A 182 -6.66 9.44 -15.88
CA THR A 182 -8.13 9.58 -16.04
C THR A 182 -8.57 10.83 -16.79
N THR A 183 -7.68 11.76 -17.14
CA THR A 183 -8.09 13.14 -17.48
C THR A 183 -8.24 13.48 -18.95
N ASP A 184 -7.57 12.77 -19.87
CA ASP A 184 -7.71 13.08 -21.30
C ASP A 184 -8.66 12.08 -21.99
N SER A 185 -9.80 12.57 -22.45
CA SER A 185 -10.73 11.78 -23.28
C SER A 185 -10.15 11.46 -24.67
N THR A 186 -9.03 12.05 -25.05
CA THR A 186 -8.43 11.91 -26.38
C THR A 186 -6.92 11.68 -26.29
N THR A 187 -6.34 11.00 -27.30
CA THR A 187 -4.91 10.79 -27.43
C THR A 187 -4.40 11.26 -28.81
N ARG A 188 -3.11 11.62 -28.89
CA ARG A 188 -2.47 11.99 -30.17
C ARG A 188 -2.14 10.74 -30.97
N VAL A 189 -2.28 10.80 -32.28
CA VAL A 189 -1.86 9.74 -33.23
C VAL A 189 -0.47 10.03 -33.82
N ASP A 190 0.16 11.13 -33.40
CA ASP A 190 1.51 11.56 -33.82
C ASP A 190 2.46 11.71 -32.62
N ASN A 191 3.78 11.65 -32.88
CA ASN A 191 4.83 11.84 -31.89
C ASN A 191 6.03 12.56 -32.53
N ALA A 192 6.58 13.57 -31.83
CA ALA A 192 7.70 14.36 -32.30
C ALA A 192 8.99 13.55 -32.61
N SER A 193 9.20 12.41 -31.91
CA SER A 193 10.35 11.53 -32.09
C SER A 193 10.23 10.59 -33.30
N ASN A 194 9.04 10.46 -33.92
CA ASN A 194 8.85 9.56 -35.05
C ASN A 194 9.25 10.24 -36.38
N GLN A 195 9.58 9.44 -37.37
CA GLN A 195 9.76 9.92 -38.74
C GLN A 195 8.41 10.26 -39.36
N ALA A 196 8.43 11.29 -40.22
CA ALA A 196 7.25 11.65 -40.98
C ALA A 196 6.92 10.56 -42.02
N SER A 197 5.66 10.21 -42.13
CA SER A 197 5.17 9.21 -43.07
C SER A 197 3.80 9.61 -43.60
N VAL A 198 3.45 9.09 -44.78
CA VAL A 198 2.12 9.28 -45.40
C VAL A 198 1.14 8.29 -44.81
N ARG A 199 -0.09 8.74 -44.52
CA ARG A 199 -1.23 7.88 -44.26
C ARG A 199 -2.40 8.32 -45.12
N GLU A 200 -3.14 7.33 -45.60
CA GLU A 200 -4.43 7.55 -46.22
C GLU A 200 -5.52 7.54 -45.15
N ILE A 201 -6.32 8.60 -45.11
CA ILE A 201 -7.39 8.80 -44.16
C ILE A 201 -8.71 8.63 -44.87
N LYS A 202 -9.57 7.72 -44.37
CA LYS A 202 -10.90 7.50 -44.93
C LYS A 202 -11.81 8.72 -44.79
N ALA A 203 -12.73 8.90 -45.69
CA ALA A 203 -13.83 9.86 -45.58
C ALA A 203 -14.67 9.62 -44.31
N GLY A 204 -15.34 10.65 -43.82
CA GLY A 204 -16.28 10.55 -42.70
C GLY A 204 -15.71 10.88 -41.33
N ILE A 205 -14.39 11.08 -41.18
CA ILE A 205 -13.82 11.43 -39.87
C ILE A 205 -14.30 12.80 -39.38
N ARG A 206 -14.43 12.96 -38.06
CA ARG A 206 -14.90 14.20 -37.44
C ARG A 206 -13.86 15.32 -37.58
N VAL A 207 -14.34 16.56 -37.72
CA VAL A 207 -13.50 17.76 -37.84
C VAL A 207 -13.92 18.79 -36.78
N LYS A 208 -12.97 19.21 -35.96
CA LYS A 208 -13.19 20.21 -34.88
C LYS A 208 -12.65 21.60 -35.30
N LEU A 209 -12.93 22.01 -36.54
CA LEU A 209 -12.69 23.36 -37.04
C LEU A 209 -13.93 24.24 -36.85
N ALA A 210 -13.80 25.55 -37.09
CA ALA A 210 -14.94 26.45 -37.11
C ALA A 210 -15.97 26.04 -38.21
N SER A 211 -17.23 26.25 -37.95
CA SER A 211 -18.34 25.76 -38.80
C SER A 211 -18.40 26.39 -40.20
N ASP A 212 -17.75 27.51 -40.40
CA ASP A 212 -17.61 28.21 -41.68
C ASP A 212 -16.50 27.62 -42.57
N ILE A 213 -15.66 26.73 -42.06
CA ILE A 213 -14.63 26.06 -42.83
C ILE A 213 -15.20 24.85 -43.53
N THR A 214 -15.36 24.92 -44.84
CA THR A 214 -15.90 23.84 -45.68
C THR A 214 -14.83 23.07 -46.44
N CYS A 215 -13.56 23.54 -46.41
CA CYS A 215 -12.45 22.85 -47.07
C CYS A 215 -11.13 23.14 -46.31
N ILE A 216 -10.28 22.10 -46.19
CA ILE A 216 -8.87 22.24 -45.82
C ILE A 216 -8.09 22.08 -47.12
N SER A 217 -7.46 23.17 -47.60
CA SER A 217 -6.66 23.11 -48.82
C SER A 217 -5.38 22.26 -48.58
N LYS A 218 -4.92 21.59 -49.64
CA LYS A 218 -3.61 20.93 -49.60
C LYS A 218 -2.51 21.90 -49.18
N GLY A 219 -1.60 21.45 -48.33
CA GLY A 219 -0.53 22.28 -47.81
C GLY A 219 -0.06 21.88 -46.41
N VAL A 220 0.90 22.65 -45.88
CA VAL A 220 1.51 22.36 -44.59
C VAL A 220 0.91 23.27 -43.53
N TYR A 221 0.36 22.64 -42.48
CA TYR A 221 -0.21 23.28 -41.30
C TYR A 221 0.67 23.03 -40.10
N LYS A 222 1.27 24.12 -39.57
CA LYS A 222 2.20 24.04 -38.42
C LYS A 222 1.50 24.47 -37.14
N ASN A 223 1.73 23.72 -36.07
CA ASN A 223 1.47 24.15 -34.70
C ASN A 223 2.80 24.31 -33.95
N LYS A 224 2.76 24.70 -32.68
CA LYS A 224 3.97 25.01 -31.87
C LYS A 224 5.06 23.91 -31.90
N THR A 225 4.71 22.64 -32.09
CA THR A 225 5.61 21.50 -31.91
C THR A 225 5.58 20.51 -33.07
N MET A 226 4.57 20.54 -33.92
CA MET A 226 4.31 19.54 -34.96
C MET A 226 3.79 20.21 -36.24
N SER A 227 3.91 19.50 -37.37
CA SER A 227 3.28 19.87 -38.63
C SER A 227 2.50 18.71 -39.21
N THR A 228 1.41 19.04 -39.86
CA THR A 228 0.63 18.09 -40.67
C THR A 228 0.59 18.67 -42.09
N GLU A 229 0.95 17.89 -43.10
CA GLU A 229 0.83 18.25 -44.49
C GLU A 229 -0.34 17.46 -45.11
N PHE A 230 -1.34 18.19 -45.63
CA PHE A 230 -2.40 17.59 -46.42
C PHE A 230 -1.94 17.53 -47.87
N LEU A 231 -1.91 16.36 -48.46
CA LEU A 231 -1.49 16.15 -49.85
C LEU A 231 -2.64 16.35 -50.81
N ASP A 232 -3.85 16.30 -50.32
CA ASP A 232 -5.11 16.46 -51.10
C ASP A 232 -5.99 17.50 -50.39
N ASP A 233 -6.89 18.17 -51.16
CA ASP A 233 -7.91 19.02 -50.56
C ASP A 233 -8.95 18.15 -49.81
N VAL A 234 -9.33 18.59 -48.58
CA VAL A 234 -10.26 17.87 -47.73
C VAL A 234 -11.54 18.68 -47.61
N TYR A 235 -12.59 18.19 -48.24
CA TYR A 235 -13.89 18.84 -48.18
C TYR A 235 -14.63 18.43 -46.89
N ILE A 236 -15.31 19.39 -46.28
CA ILE A 236 -16.00 19.21 -45.00
C ILE A 236 -17.49 19.49 -45.21
N GLU A 237 -18.31 18.57 -44.74
CA GLU A 237 -19.76 18.67 -44.71
C GLU A 237 -20.30 18.16 -43.37
N ASN A 238 -21.15 18.96 -42.72
CA ASN A 238 -21.73 18.60 -41.41
C ASN A 238 -20.70 18.19 -40.34
N GLY A 239 -19.53 18.88 -40.31
CA GLY A 239 -18.45 18.62 -39.34
C GLY A 239 -17.68 17.34 -39.59
N ARG A 240 -17.77 16.75 -40.81
CA ARG A 240 -17.05 15.52 -41.21
C ARG A 240 -16.38 15.68 -42.55
N THR A 241 -15.32 14.93 -42.81
CA THR A 241 -14.67 14.91 -44.13
C THR A 241 -15.53 14.18 -45.12
N LYS A 242 -15.70 14.74 -46.32
CA LYS A 242 -16.53 14.18 -47.39
C LYS A 242 -15.76 13.22 -48.30
N ASN A 243 -14.46 13.37 -48.41
CA ASN A 243 -13.59 12.55 -49.25
C ASN A 243 -12.48 11.91 -48.44
N SER A 244 -11.94 10.82 -48.93
CA SER A 244 -10.65 10.28 -48.44
C SER A 244 -9.51 11.18 -48.91
N PHE A 245 -8.45 11.24 -48.14
CA PHE A 245 -7.31 12.12 -48.44
C PHE A 245 -6.03 11.54 -47.84
N ARG A 246 -4.87 12.00 -48.34
CA ARG A 246 -3.56 11.62 -47.81
C ARG A 246 -3.00 12.76 -47.00
N ALA A 247 -2.37 12.41 -45.88
CA ALA A 247 -1.69 13.37 -45.04
C ALA A 247 -0.34 12.83 -44.56
N VAL A 248 0.65 13.72 -44.46
CA VAL A 248 1.96 13.48 -43.88
C VAL A 248 1.97 14.00 -42.46
N ALA A 249 2.29 13.13 -41.50
CA ALA A 249 2.56 13.50 -40.11
C ALA A 249 3.55 12.52 -39.51
N LYS A 250 4.03 12.81 -38.30
CA LYS A 250 4.88 11.90 -37.54
C LYS A 250 4.05 10.84 -36.80
N TYR A 251 3.36 10.01 -37.55
CA TYR A 251 2.41 9.05 -37.00
C TYR A 251 3.06 8.02 -36.06
N ARG A 252 2.36 7.67 -34.99
CA ARG A 252 2.69 6.61 -34.05
C ARG A 252 2.17 5.25 -34.51
N ASP A 253 1.08 5.29 -35.27
CA ASP A 253 0.27 4.12 -35.62
C ASP A 253 0.48 3.74 -37.10
N SER A 254 0.36 2.43 -37.38
CA SER A 254 0.39 1.91 -38.77
C SER A 254 -0.82 2.36 -39.57
N GLN A 255 -0.81 2.13 -40.88
CA GLN A 255 -1.95 2.41 -41.75
C GLN A 255 -3.20 1.60 -41.33
N GLU A 256 -3.02 0.34 -41.00
CA GLU A 256 -4.12 -0.56 -40.57
C GLU A 256 -4.77 -0.02 -39.29
N ARG A 257 -3.94 0.48 -38.34
CA ARG A 257 -4.45 1.03 -37.10
C ARG A 257 -5.19 2.37 -37.32
N ILE A 258 -4.71 3.20 -38.24
CA ILE A 258 -5.40 4.44 -38.63
C ILE A 258 -6.74 4.09 -39.29
N ASN A 259 -6.80 3.07 -40.17
CA ASN A 259 -8.02 2.63 -40.77
C ASN A 259 -9.05 2.16 -39.73
N GLN A 260 -8.58 1.41 -38.73
CA GLN A 260 -9.42 0.99 -37.61
C GLN A 260 -10.00 2.18 -36.87
N PHE A 261 -9.19 3.21 -36.57
CA PHE A 261 -9.66 4.43 -35.89
C PHE A 261 -10.70 5.21 -36.71
N CYS A 262 -10.58 5.18 -38.05
CA CYS A 262 -11.62 5.73 -38.92
C CYS A 262 -12.93 4.93 -38.82
N ASP A 263 -12.85 3.59 -38.92
CA ASP A 263 -14.01 2.69 -38.91
C ASP A 263 -14.74 2.70 -37.54
N GLU A 264 -14.00 2.88 -36.43
CA GLU A 264 -14.55 3.02 -35.07
C GLU A 264 -15.05 4.46 -34.76
N ASP A 265 -14.99 5.37 -35.71
CA ASP A 265 -15.37 6.80 -35.58
C ASP A 265 -14.65 7.52 -34.40
N VAL A 266 -13.42 7.11 -34.09
CA VAL A 266 -12.66 7.73 -33.01
C VAL A 266 -11.63 8.75 -33.49
N LEU A 267 -11.19 8.69 -34.77
CA LEU A 267 -10.23 9.65 -35.33
C LEU A 267 -10.90 10.98 -35.65
N PHE A 268 -10.18 12.08 -35.41
CA PHE A 268 -10.67 13.41 -35.80
C PHE A 268 -9.53 14.40 -36.06
N ILE A 269 -9.83 15.44 -36.85
CA ILE A 269 -8.98 16.62 -37.07
C ILE A 269 -9.28 17.65 -36.01
N THR A 270 -8.23 18.14 -35.30
CA THR A 270 -8.33 19.19 -34.28
C THR A 270 -8.43 20.58 -34.88
N LYS A 271 -8.77 21.58 -34.06
CA LYS A 271 -8.74 23.00 -34.43
C LYS A 271 -7.36 23.51 -34.93
N ASN A 272 -6.30 22.76 -34.64
CA ASN A 272 -4.92 23.09 -35.05
C ASN A 272 -4.44 22.22 -36.22
N TYR A 273 -5.36 21.60 -36.98
CA TYR A 273 -5.09 20.76 -38.14
C TYR A 273 -4.22 19.53 -37.86
N SER A 274 -4.16 19.07 -36.61
CA SER A 274 -3.49 17.85 -36.23
C SER A 274 -4.49 16.72 -35.98
N PHE A 275 -4.03 15.46 -36.00
CA PHE A 275 -4.89 14.33 -35.75
C PHE A 275 -4.86 13.94 -34.26
N ARG A 276 -6.05 13.66 -33.72
CA ARG A 276 -6.25 12.99 -32.43
C ARG A 276 -7.33 11.93 -32.56
N ARG A 277 -7.37 11.02 -31.61
CA ARG A 277 -8.46 10.06 -31.48
C ARG A 277 -9.04 10.09 -30.07
N ASP A 278 -10.31 9.71 -29.95
CA ASP A 278 -10.89 9.41 -28.66
C ASP A 278 -10.21 8.19 -28.07
N LYS A 279 -10.22 8.06 -26.75
CA LYS A 279 -9.71 6.86 -26.07
C LYS A 279 -10.71 5.70 -26.27
N LEU A 280 -10.18 4.56 -26.64
CA LEU A 280 -10.89 3.30 -26.62
C LEU A 280 -10.95 2.72 -25.20
N GLN A 281 -11.85 1.79 -24.96
CA GLN A 281 -11.94 1.11 -23.66
C GLN A 281 -10.61 0.48 -23.24
N ALA A 282 -9.86 -0.05 -24.20
CA ALA A 282 -8.50 -0.59 -23.95
C ALA A 282 -7.48 0.48 -23.50
N ASP A 283 -7.68 1.76 -23.86
CA ASP A 283 -6.78 2.84 -23.44
C ASP A 283 -7.08 3.32 -22.01
N LEU A 284 -8.30 3.12 -21.51
CA LEU A 284 -8.71 3.48 -20.16
C LEU A 284 -7.99 2.63 -19.11
N ASN A 285 -7.58 1.42 -19.50
CA ASN A 285 -6.80 0.52 -18.66
C ASN A 285 -5.28 0.78 -18.73
N ASN A 286 -4.81 1.73 -19.56
CA ASN A 286 -3.40 2.07 -19.65
C ASN A 286 -2.97 2.91 -18.45
N ARG A 287 -2.30 2.26 -17.52
CA ARG A 287 -1.63 2.90 -16.38
C ARG A 287 -0.27 3.46 -16.82
N LYS A 288 -0.01 4.72 -16.52
CA LYS A 288 1.31 5.33 -16.74
C LYS A 288 2.17 5.17 -15.52
N ALA A 289 3.45 4.85 -15.73
CA ALA A 289 4.44 4.86 -14.66
C ALA A 289 4.39 6.20 -13.92
N ILE A 290 4.48 6.15 -12.60
CA ILE A 290 4.69 7.35 -11.80
C ILE A 290 6.07 7.94 -12.15
N THR A 291 6.23 9.24 -11.97
CA THR A 291 7.52 9.91 -12.09
C THR A 291 8.20 9.95 -10.73
N ASP A 292 9.50 10.10 -10.72
CA ASP A 292 10.31 10.25 -9.51
C ASP A 292 10.08 11.60 -8.79
N LEU A 293 9.45 12.58 -9.45
CA LEU A 293 9.13 13.88 -8.90
C LEU A 293 7.64 13.98 -8.56
N LEU A 294 7.33 14.06 -7.25
CA LEU A 294 5.97 14.08 -6.71
C LEU A 294 5.61 15.51 -6.28
N LEU A 295 4.99 16.29 -7.17
CA LEU A 295 4.66 17.71 -6.94
C LEU A 295 3.25 17.91 -6.39
N ASP A 296 2.28 17.09 -6.82
CA ASP A 296 0.85 17.30 -6.61
C ASP A 296 0.21 16.18 -5.75
N TRP A 297 1.01 15.54 -4.88
CA TRP A 297 0.56 14.45 -4.03
C TRP A 297 0.26 14.87 -2.58
N GLY A 298 0.00 16.18 -2.39
CA GLY A 298 -0.19 16.80 -1.09
C GLY A 298 1.14 17.25 -0.48
N ASP A 299 1.07 18.17 0.46
CA ASP A 299 2.22 18.69 1.21
C ASP A 299 1.94 18.73 2.72
N ASN A 300 2.90 19.20 3.52
CA ASN A 300 2.76 19.26 4.98
C ASN A 300 1.59 20.15 5.44
N GLN A 301 1.24 21.20 4.67
CA GLN A 301 0.10 22.06 5.02
C GLN A 301 -1.23 21.35 4.76
N ASP A 302 -1.28 20.56 3.67
CA ASP A 302 -2.47 19.76 3.36
C ASP A 302 -2.65 18.66 4.43
N ALA A 303 -1.55 18.03 4.86
CA ALA A 303 -1.54 17.05 5.94
C ALA A 303 -2.01 17.61 7.29
N ASP A 304 -1.50 18.79 7.68
CA ASP A 304 -1.90 19.47 8.92
C ASP A 304 -3.39 19.85 8.93
N LYS A 305 -3.89 20.37 7.82
CA LYS A 305 -5.33 20.70 7.66
C LYS A 305 -6.20 19.46 7.77
N GLU A 306 -5.83 18.37 7.07
CA GLU A 306 -6.53 17.10 7.13
C GLU A 306 -6.53 16.54 8.56
N PHE A 307 -5.37 16.52 9.21
CA PHE A 307 -5.21 16.02 10.57
C PHE A 307 -6.10 16.79 11.56
N LYS A 308 -6.04 18.12 11.57
CA LYS A 308 -6.85 18.98 12.45
C LYS A 308 -8.35 18.86 12.20
N ALA A 309 -8.76 18.61 10.97
CA ALA A 309 -10.17 18.37 10.66
C ALA A 309 -10.68 17.06 11.28
N ILE A 310 -9.81 16.02 11.35
CA ILE A 310 -10.18 14.69 11.83
C ILE A 310 -10.00 14.58 13.36
N ILE A 311 -8.84 14.99 13.91
CA ILE A 311 -8.43 14.69 15.30
C ILE A 311 -8.69 15.84 16.27
N LYS A 312 -8.84 17.04 15.86
CA LYS A 312 -9.13 18.22 16.74
C LYS A 312 -8.18 18.40 17.93
N THR A 313 -6.95 17.87 17.86
CA THR A 313 -5.91 18.05 18.87
C THR A 313 -4.61 18.50 18.18
N ASP A 314 -3.75 19.19 18.95
CA ASP A 314 -2.42 19.62 18.47
C ASP A 314 -1.29 18.66 18.97
N ASN A 315 -1.65 17.47 19.47
CA ASN A 315 -0.71 16.56 20.15
C ASN A 315 0.20 15.77 19.21
N PHE A 316 0.10 15.95 17.89
CA PHE A 316 0.96 15.27 16.92
C PHE A 316 1.53 16.27 15.91
N SER A 317 2.84 16.20 15.70
CA SER A 317 3.55 17.08 14.78
C SER A 317 3.90 16.35 13.48
N TYR A 318 3.75 17.04 12.36
CA TYR A 318 4.19 16.59 11.03
C TYR A 318 3.56 15.30 10.51
N PRO A 319 2.21 15.17 10.48
CA PRO A 319 1.58 14.05 9.80
C PRO A 319 1.94 14.07 8.31
N LYS A 320 2.01 12.89 7.68
CA LYS A 320 2.09 12.79 6.21
C LYS A 320 0.70 13.02 5.59
N PRO A 321 0.58 13.62 4.40
CA PRO A 321 -0.71 13.77 3.74
C PRO A 321 -1.23 12.39 3.28
N SER A 322 -2.51 12.13 3.52
CA SER A 322 -3.12 10.86 3.10
C SER A 322 -3.07 10.66 1.58
N SER A 323 -3.10 11.74 0.81
CA SER A 323 -2.99 11.71 -0.65
C SER A 323 -1.65 11.19 -1.16
N LEU A 324 -0.53 11.41 -0.44
CA LEU A 324 0.76 10.82 -0.77
C LEU A 324 0.70 9.30 -0.66
N ILE A 325 0.30 8.79 0.51
CA ILE A 325 0.24 7.36 0.79
C ILE A 325 -0.81 6.67 -0.09
N TYR A 326 -1.96 7.30 -0.28
CA TYR A 326 -3.01 6.86 -1.20
C TYR A 326 -2.43 6.60 -2.61
N ASN A 327 -1.69 7.55 -3.17
CA ASN A 327 -1.12 7.41 -4.52
C ASN A 327 0.01 6.38 -4.58
N LEU A 328 0.84 6.27 -3.55
CA LEU A 328 1.87 5.22 -3.45
C LEU A 328 1.22 3.83 -3.51
N ILE A 329 0.24 3.55 -2.65
CA ILE A 329 -0.47 2.27 -2.61
C ILE A 329 -1.21 2.02 -3.93
N LYS A 330 -1.93 3.02 -4.44
CA LYS A 330 -2.64 2.93 -5.73
C LYS A 330 -1.70 2.61 -6.89
N SER A 331 -0.46 3.09 -6.84
CA SER A 331 0.53 2.85 -7.90
C SER A 331 0.94 1.38 -8.02
N TYR A 332 0.85 0.59 -6.97
CA TYR A 332 1.07 -0.85 -6.96
C TYR A 332 0.10 -1.58 -7.91
N GLY A 333 -1.18 -1.21 -7.88
CA GLY A 333 -2.14 -1.52 -8.95
C GLY A 333 -3.02 -2.72 -8.75
N GLU A 334 -2.88 -3.43 -7.67
CA GLU A 334 -3.76 -4.52 -7.29
C GLU A 334 -4.77 -4.09 -6.22
N ASN A 335 -5.90 -4.79 -6.17
CA ASN A 335 -7.05 -4.39 -5.37
C ASN A 335 -7.27 -5.28 -4.14
N ASP A 336 -6.70 -6.48 -4.10
CA ASP A 336 -6.72 -7.37 -2.93
C ASP A 336 -5.31 -7.54 -2.40
N ILE A 337 -4.87 -6.59 -1.60
CA ILE A 337 -3.52 -6.52 -1.04
C ILE A 337 -3.56 -6.25 0.45
N THR A 338 -2.49 -6.67 1.13
CA THR A 338 -2.22 -6.30 2.51
C THR A 338 -1.11 -5.26 2.57
N VAL A 339 -1.41 -4.14 3.24
CA VAL A 339 -0.51 -3.00 3.45
C VAL A 339 -0.04 -3.01 4.91
N LEU A 340 1.26 -2.96 5.13
CA LEU A 340 1.86 -2.86 6.45
C LEU A 340 2.52 -1.50 6.64
N ASP A 341 2.28 -0.88 7.80
CA ASP A 341 2.99 0.31 8.27
C ASP A 341 3.41 0.10 9.73
N PHE A 342 4.70 -0.15 9.94
CA PHE A 342 5.22 -0.38 11.28
C PHE A 342 5.88 0.86 11.92
N PHE A 343 5.62 2.04 11.34
CA PHE A 343 5.83 3.36 11.91
C PHE A 343 4.58 4.21 11.72
N ALA A 344 3.41 3.67 12.10
CA ALA A 344 2.12 4.20 11.70
C ALA A 344 1.82 5.62 12.19
N GLY A 345 2.49 6.08 13.25
CA GLY A 345 2.38 7.44 13.77
C GLY A 345 0.94 7.92 13.90
N SER A 346 0.50 8.84 13.05
CA SER A 346 -0.88 9.36 13.09
C SER A 346 -1.93 8.46 12.40
N GLY A 347 -1.58 7.26 11.91
CA GLY A 347 -2.52 6.36 11.25
C GLY A 347 -2.91 6.76 9.82
N THR A 348 -2.10 7.57 9.16
CA THR A 348 -2.37 8.07 7.80
C THR A 348 -2.49 6.94 6.77
N THR A 349 -1.71 5.87 6.93
CA THR A 349 -1.76 4.70 6.03
C THR A 349 -3.12 3.99 6.10
N GLY A 350 -3.67 3.78 7.30
CA GLY A 350 -5.01 3.20 7.47
C GLY A 350 -6.10 4.06 6.84
N HIS A 351 -6.02 5.39 7.00
CA HIS A 351 -6.93 6.33 6.34
C HIS A 351 -6.81 6.26 4.81
N ALA A 352 -5.60 6.20 4.26
CA ALA A 352 -5.38 6.10 2.82
C ALA A 352 -5.95 4.80 2.23
N VAL A 353 -5.78 3.66 2.93
CA VAL A 353 -6.34 2.36 2.51
C VAL A 353 -7.86 2.37 2.57
N ALA A 354 -8.46 2.87 3.65
CA ALA A 354 -9.92 2.98 3.78
C ALA A 354 -10.52 3.84 2.66
N ARG A 355 -9.87 4.95 2.31
CA ARG A 355 -10.26 5.82 1.20
C ARG A 355 -10.14 5.12 -0.16
N LEU A 356 -9.05 4.37 -0.42
CA LEU A 356 -8.90 3.59 -1.64
C LEU A 356 -10.03 2.58 -1.81
N ASN A 357 -10.36 1.84 -0.75
CA ASN A 357 -11.44 0.86 -0.76
C ASN A 357 -12.80 1.51 -1.05
N SER A 358 -13.05 2.70 -0.49
CA SER A 358 -14.27 3.47 -0.77
C SER A 358 -14.33 3.96 -2.21
N ASP A 359 -13.20 4.42 -2.77
CA ASP A 359 -13.14 5.03 -4.11
C ASP A 359 -13.28 4.00 -5.24
N ASP A 360 -12.79 2.77 -5.06
CA ASP A 360 -12.77 1.74 -6.11
C ASP A 360 -13.49 0.42 -5.78
N GLY A 361 -14.10 0.34 -4.59
CA GLY A 361 -14.85 -0.84 -4.13
C GLY A 361 -13.97 -2.05 -3.80
N SER A 362 -12.69 -1.87 -3.62
CA SER A 362 -11.73 -2.94 -3.31
C SER A 362 -11.74 -3.35 -1.82
N GLN A 363 -10.99 -4.41 -1.51
CA GLN A 363 -10.90 -4.96 -0.15
C GLN A 363 -9.45 -5.04 0.34
N ARG A 364 -8.67 -3.97 0.12
CA ARG A 364 -7.32 -3.88 0.69
C ARG A 364 -7.38 -3.92 2.20
N LYS A 365 -6.42 -4.60 2.79
CA LYS A 365 -6.25 -4.73 4.24
C LYS A 365 -5.07 -3.88 4.70
N TYR A 366 -5.13 -3.37 5.92
CA TYR A 366 -3.98 -2.73 6.52
C TYR A 366 -3.66 -3.29 7.90
N ILE A 367 -2.37 -3.31 8.23
CA ILE A 367 -1.82 -3.61 9.55
C ILE A 367 -0.95 -2.41 9.94
N LEU A 368 -1.28 -1.78 11.05
CA LEU A 368 -0.55 -0.64 11.59
C LEU A 368 0.13 -1.01 12.89
N CYS A 369 1.42 -0.68 13.03
CA CYS A 369 2.13 -0.86 14.29
C CYS A 369 2.64 0.50 14.77
N THR A 370 2.39 0.82 16.03
CA THR A 370 2.92 2.02 16.69
C THR A 370 2.99 1.80 18.20
N ASN A 371 4.00 2.39 18.85
CA ASN A 371 4.02 2.43 20.30
C ASN A 371 2.97 3.42 20.85
N ASN A 372 2.79 3.43 22.16
CA ASN A 372 1.87 4.36 22.83
C ASN A 372 2.59 5.44 23.64
N GLU A 373 3.80 5.82 23.24
CA GLU A 373 4.46 6.96 23.84
C GLU A 373 3.62 8.23 23.68
N ASN A 374 3.49 9.01 24.74
CA ASN A 374 2.61 10.18 24.78
C ASN A 374 1.17 9.92 24.33
N ASN A 375 0.66 8.70 24.54
CA ASN A 375 -0.66 8.22 24.14
C ASN A 375 -0.92 8.26 22.62
N ILE A 376 0.13 8.19 21.81
CA ILE A 376 0.02 8.36 20.35
C ILE A 376 -0.88 7.29 19.71
N CYS A 377 -0.74 6.02 20.14
CA CYS A 377 -1.55 4.94 19.60
C CYS A 377 -3.04 5.14 19.92
N GLU A 378 -3.37 5.45 21.17
CA GLU A 378 -4.75 5.54 21.63
C GLU A 378 -5.43 6.86 21.25
N GLU A 379 -4.74 7.99 21.46
CA GLU A 379 -5.36 9.31 21.30
C GLU A 379 -5.21 9.89 19.88
N VAL A 380 -4.27 9.40 19.09
CA VAL A 380 -4.03 9.89 17.74
C VAL A 380 -4.39 8.82 16.70
N THR A 381 -3.64 7.72 16.65
CA THR A 381 -3.80 6.69 15.60
C THR A 381 -5.20 6.08 15.64
N TYR A 382 -5.61 5.54 16.79
CA TYR A 382 -6.92 4.92 16.95
C TYR A 382 -8.05 5.93 16.77
N GLN A 383 -7.94 7.14 17.34
CA GLN A 383 -8.97 8.17 17.18
C GLN A 383 -9.15 8.62 15.72
N ARG A 384 -8.06 8.69 14.94
CA ARG A 384 -8.17 8.95 13.50
C ARG A 384 -9.03 7.88 12.82
N LEU A 385 -8.75 6.60 13.10
CA LEU A 385 -9.48 5.48 12.51
C LEU A 385 -10.95 5.44 12.97
N VAL A 386 -11.25 5.85 14.19
CA VAL A 386 -12.62 6.00 14.69
C VAL A 386 -13.33 7.16 13.99
N ASN A 387 -12.69 8.30 13.87
CA ASN A 387 -13.34 9.53 13.39
C ASN A 387 -13.66 9.48 11.88
N ILE A 388 -12.91 8.72 11.09
CA ILE A 388 -13.20 8.54 9.66
C ILE A 388 -14.31 7.53 9.37
N GLN A 389 -14.82 6.79 10.37
CA GLN A 389 -15.79 5.70 10.16
C GLN A 389 -17.10 6.12 9.51
N ASN A 390 -17.54 7.38 9.69
CA ASN A 390 -18.77 7.85 9.10
C ASN A 390 -18.70 8.03 7.57
N GLU A 391 -17.50 8.36 7.08
CA GLU A 391 -17.24 8.56 5.66
C GLU A 391 -16.62 7.31 5.01
N LEU A 392 -15.79 6.60 5.77
CA LEU A 392 -14.99 5.46 5.33
C LEU A 392 -15.19 4.27 6.28
N PRO A 393 -16.37 3.63 6.28
CA PRO A 393 -16.66 2.53 7.19
C PRO A 393 -15.77 1.32 6.92
N HIS A 394 -15.13 0.80 7.98
CA HIS A 394 -14.28 -0.39 7.92
C HIS A 394 -14.21 -1.08 9.28
N ASN A 395 -13.79 -2.34 9.31
CA ASN A 395 -13.59 -3.10 10.55
C ASN A 395 -12.13 -2.98 11.01
N LEU A 396 -11.95 -2.92 12.34
CA LEU A 396 -10.63 -2.82 12.97
C LEU A 396 -10.60 -3.67 14.24
N LYS A 397 -9.54 -4.46 14.39
CA LYS A 397 -9.14 -5.06 15.65
C LYS A 397 -7.95 -4.32 16.26
N TYR A 398 -7.93 -4.24 17.57
CA TYR A 398 -6.89 -3.56 18.34
C TYR A 398 -6.20 -4.57 19.23
N PHE A 399 -4.91 -4.79 18.99
CA PHE A 399 -4.08 -5.70 19.77
C PHE A 399 -2.96 -4.93 20.47
N LYS A 400 -2.57 -5.41 21.67
CA LYS A 400 -1.39 -4.91 22.39
C LYS A 400 -0.34 -6.01 22.46
N THR A 401 0.92 -5.68 22.21
CA THR A 401 2.02 -6.60 22.46
C THR A 401 2.18 -6.85 23.96
N GLY A 402 2.49 -8.07 24.33
CA GLY A 402 2.72 -8.49 25.69
C GLY A 402 3.79 -9.57 25.76
N PHE A 403 4.07 -10.03 26.99
CA PHE A 403 5.10 -11.02 27.26
C PHE A 403 4.61 -12.10 28.21
N ILE A 404 5.01 -13.35 27.94
CA ILE A 404 4.93 -14.46 28.88
C ILE A 404 6.36 -14.89 29.19
N SER A 405 6.70 -15.01 30.47
CA SER A 405 8.04 -15.45 30.89
C SER A 405 8.28 -16.91 30.49
N LYS A 406 9.43 -17.21 29.89
CA LYS A 406 9.89 -18.57 29.62
C LYS A 406 10.25 -19.35 30.91
N ALA A 407 10.43 -18.66 32.04
CA ALA A 407 10.83 -19.24 33.32
C ALA A 407 9.62 -19.64 34.22
N VAL A 408 8.50 -20.02 33.66
CA VAL A 408 7.29 -20.39 34.41
C VAL A 408 7.39 -21.85 34.89
N ASN A 409 6.98 -22.11 36.12
CA ASN A 409 6.92 -23.47 36.70
C ASN A 409 5.73 -24.32 36.21
N THR A 410 4.98 -23.82 35.24
CA THR A 410 3.83 -24.49 34.59
C THR A 410 4.14 -24.72 33.11
N SER A 411 3.46 -25.68 32.48
CA SER A 411 3.59 -25.91 31.04
C SER A 411 3.43 -24.61 30.24
N LEU A 412 4.41 -24.26 29.44
CA LEU A 412 4.34 -23.07 28.58
C LEU A 412 3.24 -23.24 27.54
N ILE A 413 3.01 -24.44 27.06
CA ILE A 413 1.93 -24.78 26.11
C ILE A 413 0.59 -24.28 26.63
N ASP A 414 0.20 -24.66 27.85
CA ASP A 414 -1.11 -24.31 28.43
C ASP A 414 -1.28 -22.76 28.51
N ASN A 415 -0.18 -22.04 28.84
CA ASN A 415 -0.21 -20.61 28.92
C ASN A 415 -0.30 -19.92 27.55
N LEU A 416 0.16 -20.58 26.46
CA LEU A 416 0.16 -20.01 25.11
C LEU A 416 -1.13 -20.27 24.35
N LEU A 417 -1.93 -21.28 24.74
CA LEU A 417 -3.19 -21.61 24.07
C LEU A 417 -4.15 -20.41 23.98
N ASP A 418 -4.28 -19.62 25.05
CA ASP A 418 -5.14 -18.43 25.09
C ASP A 418 -4.71 -17.34 24.09
N TYR A 419 -3.46 -17.37 23.62
CA TYR A 419 -2.88 -16.37 22.73
C TYR A 419 -2.76 -16.82 21.27
N ILE A 420 -3.23 -18.04 20.95
CA ILE A 420 -3.33 -18.53 19.56
C ILE A 420 -4.41 -17.77 18.79
N LYS A 421 -5.57 -17.53 19.41
CA LYS A 421 -6.71 -16.87 18.77
C LYS A 421 -6.35 -15.51 18.13
N PRO A 422 -5.67 -14.56 18.80
CA PRO A 422 -5.24 -13.30 18.16
C PRO A 422 -4.35 -13.49 16.93
N LEU A 423 -3.48 -14.52 16.90
CA LEU A 423 -2.64 -14.83 15.74
C LEU A 423 -3.47 -15.38 14.57
N VAL A 424 -4.43 -16.25 14.84
CA VAL A 424 -5.38 -16.76 13.83
C VAL A 424 -6.21 -15.61 13.25
N GLU A 425 -6.78 -14.76 14.09
CA GLU A 425 -7.56 -13.60 13.66
C GLU A 425 -6.73 -12.65 12.77
N LEU A 426 -5.48 -12.43 13.14
CA LEU A 426 -4.55 -11.60 12.39
C LEU A 426 -4.22 -12.25 11.03
N GLU A 427 -3.90 -13.54 10.99
CA GLU A 427 -3.53 -14.25 9.76
C GLU A 427 -4.66 -14.31 8.74
N TYR A 428 -5.89 -14.54 9.22
CA TYR A 428 -7.07 -14.71 8.38
C TYR A 428 -7.91 -13.43 8.24
N ALA A 429 -7.45 -12.32 8.83
CA ALA A 429 -8.10 -11.01 8.80
C ALA A 429 -9.59 -11.09 9.21
N CYS A 430 -9.91 -11.78 10.31
CA CYS A 430 -11.27 -12.06 10.73
C CYS A 430 -11.51 -11.76 12.21
N ASP A 431 -12.76 -11.92 12.65
CA ASP A 431 -13.20 -11.83 14.04
C ASP A 431 -13.78 -13.18 14.47
N ILE A 432 -13.12 -13.87 15.40
CA ILE A 432 -13.61 -15.13 15.96
C ILE A 432 -14.49 -14.80 17.17
N ASP A 433 -15.77 -14.56 16.92
CA ASP A 433 -16.76 -14.12 17.92
C ASP A 433 -17.68 -15.27 18.41
N ASN A 434 -17.41 -16.50 17.99
CA ASN A 434 -18.18 -17.73 18.27
C ASN A 434 -19.60 -17.73 17.67
N SER A 435 -19.98 -16.74 16.87
CA SER A 435 -21.27 -16.69 16.19
C SER A 435 -21.22 -17.23 14.75
N LEU A 436 -20.27 -16.74 13.96
CA LEU A 436 -20.06 -17.15 12.57
C LEU A 436 -18.73 -17.90 12.40
N MET A 437 -17.77 -17.66 13.28
CA MET A 437 -16.45 -18.27 13.26
C MET A 437 -16.10 -18.72 14.67
N ARG A 438 -15.60 -19.95 14.81
CA ARG A 438 -15.19 -20.52 16.09
C ARG A 438 -13.84 -21.20 15.98
N ILE A 439 -13.10 -21.16 17.09
CA ILE A 439 -11.82 -21.84 17.25
C ILE A 439 -11.96 -22.92 18.30
N PHE A 440 -11.40 -24.09 18.01
CA PHE A 440 -11.29 -25.21 18.95
C PHE A 440 -9.82 -25.60 19.04
N LEU A 441 -9.32 -25.61 20.26
CA LEU A 441 -7.94 -25.98 20.61
C LEU A 441 -7.88 -27.28 21.39
N ASP A 442 -9.04 -27.81 21.75
CA ASP A 442 -9.24 -29.05 22.52
C ASP A 442 -10.26 -29.97 21.82
N GLU A 443 -9.96 -31.28 21.75
CA GLU A 443 -10.79 -32.25 21.05
C GLU A 443 -12.12 -32.49 21.78
N ASP A 444 -12.11 -32.55 23.11
CA ASP A 444 -13.34 -32.77 23.89
C ASP A 444 -14.31 -31.58 23.71
N GLU A 445 -13.79 -30.33 23.67
CA GLU A 445 -14.63 -29.15 23.41
C GLU A 445 -15.23 -29.18 21.99
N PHE A 446 -14.46 -29.65 21.01
CA PHE A 446 -14.96 -29.80 19.65
C PHE A 446 -16.04 -30.86 19.54
N ASP A 447 -15.81 -32.03 20.14
CA ASP A 447 -16.75 -33.16 20.13
C ASP A 447 -18.08 -32.79 20.83
N MET A 448 -18.02 -32.19 22.00
CA MET A 448 -19.20 -31.66 22.68
C MET A 448 -19.98 -30.67 21.82
N PHE A 449 -19.29 -29.75 21.13
CA PHE A 449 -19.94 -28.80 20.23
C PHE A 449 -20.66 -29.50 19.07
N MET A 450 -20.05 -30.55 18.50
CA MET A 450 -20.62 -31.29 17.39
C MET A 450 -21.82 -32.18 17.81
N GLU A 451 -21.83 -32.63 19.05
CA GLU A 451 -22.95 -33.40 19.64
C GLU A 451 -24.14 -32.50 20.01
N ASP A 452 -23.88 -31.35 20.63
CA ASP A 452 -24.90 -30.44 21.14
C ASP A 452 -25.62 -29.62 20.03
N ASN A 453 -25.03 -29.49 18.84
CA ASN A 453 -25.58 -28.68 17.76
C ASN A 453 -26.02 -29.56 16.58
N GLU A 454 -27.34 -29.80 16.43
CA GLU A 454 -27.90 -30.50 15.25
C GLU A 454 -27.67 -29.66 13.96
N ASP A 455 -27.91 -28.33 14.03
CA ASP A 455 -27.75 -27.40 12.92
C ASP A 455 -26.54 -26.50 13.14
N ILE A 456 -25.53 -26.60 12.27
CA ILE A 456 -24.33 -25.77 12.31
C ILE A 456 -24.56 -24.51 11.49
N THR A 457 -24.44 -23.34 12.13
CA THR A 457 -24.58 -22.01 11.51
C THR A 457 -23.25 -21.31 11.27
N LEU A 458 -22.14 -21.96 11.65
CA LEU A 458 -20.80 -21.41 11.46
C LEU A 458 -20.42 -21.35 9.97
N LYS A 459 -19.84 -20.25 9.55
CA LYS A 459 -19.23 -20.10 8.22
C LYS A 459 -17.82 -20.73 8.18
N ARG A 460 -17.12 -20.70 9.31
CA ARG A 460 -15.73 -21.13 9.40
C ARG A 460 -15.42 -21.70 10.78
N VAL A 461 -14.69 -22.78 10.81
CA VAL A 461 -14.16 -23.38 12.02
C VAL A 461 -12.64 -23.48 11.92
N PHE A 462 -11.95 -23.05 12.97
CA PHE A 462 -10.50 -23.18 13.12
C PHE A 462 -10.24 -24.32 14.13
N LEU A 463 -9.47 -25.32 13.71
CA LEU A 463 -9.18 -26.50 14.52
C LEU A 463 -7.68 -26.65 14.76
N ALA A 464 -7.27 -26.92 15.98
CA ALA A 464 -5.90 -27.35 16.26
C ALA A 464 -5.53 -28.58 15.41
N SER A 465 -4.25 -28.69 15.07
CA SER A 465 -3.77 -29.73 14.15
C SER A 465 -3.96 -31.16 14.68
N ASP A 466 -3.98 -31.33 15.99
CA ASP A 466 -4.13 -32.59 16.73
C ASP A 466 -5.56 -33.05 16.97
N ILE A 467 -6.56 -32.18 16.69
CA ILE A 467 -7.98 -32.57 16.77
C ILE A 467 -8.35 -33.50 15.60
N PHE A 468 -8.75 -34.71 15.90
CA PHE A 468 -9.25 -35.66 14.90
C PHE A 468 -10.75 -35.49 14.69
N MET A 469 -11.18 -35.50 13.41
CA MET A 469 -12.60 -35.48 13.07
C MET A 469 -13.05 -36.83 12.56
N SER A 470 -14.21 -37.28 13.00
CA SER A 470 -14.89 -38.40 12.39
C SER A 470 -15.47 -38.05 11.02
N SER A 471 -15.70 -39.03 10.16
CA SER A 471 -16.33 -38.83 8.86
C SER A 471 -17.75 -38.24 8.98
N GLU A 472 -18.45 -38.48 10.06
CA GLU A 472 -19.78 -37.93 10.34
C GLU A 472 -19.68 -36.44 10.66
N GLN A 473 -18.71 -35.99 11.45
CA GLN A 473 -18.45 -34.59 11.76
C GLN A 473 -18.01 -33.81 10.51
N GLU A 474 -17.13 -34.41 9.69
CA GLU A 474 -16.71 -33.78 8.40
C GLU A 474 -17.91 -33.59 7.47
N GLN A 475 -18.78 -34.62 7.34
CA GLN A 475 -19.97 -34.52 6.52
C GLN A 475 -20.93 -33.43 7.03
N LYS A 476 -21.17 -33.36 8.33
CA LYS A 476 -22.04 -32.39 8.97
C LYS A 476 -21.57 -30.95 8.73
N LEU A 477 -20.27 -30.68 8.85
CA LEU A 477 -19.67 -29.38 8.52
C LEU A 477 -19.76 -29.05 7.04
N ALA A 478 -19.55 -30.04 6.17
CA ALA A 478 -19.67 -29.86 4.72
C ALA A 478 -21.11 -29.55 4.29
N GLU A 479 -22.11 -30.25 4.84
CA GLU A 479 -23.54 -29.98 4.58
C GLU A 479 -23.95 -28.57 5.03
N ALA A 480 -23.36 -28.06 6.10
CA ALA A 480 -23.52 -26.69 6.60
C ALA A 480 -22.77 -25.64 5.74
N ASN A 481 -21.99 -26.03 4.74
CA ASN A 481 -21.04 -25.17 4.01
C ASN A 481 -20.05 -24.44 4.93
N CYS A 482 -19.63 -25.07 6.03
CA CYS A 482 -18.67 -24.54 6.96
C CYS A 482 -17.24 -24.81 6.46
N GLU A 483 -16.43 -23.76 6.30
CA GLU A 483 -15.02 -23.90 5.93
C GLU A 483 -14.20 -24.37 7.14
N ILE A 484 -13.43 -25.45 6.94
CA ILE A 484 -12.56 -26.02 7.98
C ILE A 484 -11.14 -25.53 7.73
N ILE A 485 -10.53 -24.87 8.71
CA ILE A 485 -9.14 -24.42 8.67
C ILE A 485 -8.35 -25.07 9.80
N ARG A 486 -7.30 -25.79 9.44
CA ARG A 486 -6.33 -26.31 10.41
C ARG A 486 -5.40 -25.20 10.87
N ILE A 487 -5.30 -25.00 12.17
CA ILE A 487 -4.39 -24.01 12.77
C ILE A 487 -2.96 -24.50 12.56
N PRO A 488 -2.06 -23.65 12.02
CA PRO A 488 -0.67 -24.05 11.84
C PRO A 488 0.04 -24.29 13.19
N GLU A 489 0.79 -25.39 13.28
CA GLU A 489 1.58 -25.72 14.48
C GLU A 489 2.74 -24.75 14.74
N TYR A 490 3.10 -23.90 13.78
CA TYR A 490 4.32 -23.08 13.83
C TYR A 490 4.21 -21.81 14.67
N TYR A 491 3.01 -21.45 15.20
CA TYR A 491 2.87 -20.14 15.87
C TYR A 491 3.82 -19.97 17.06
N TYR A 492 4.02 -20.99 17.88
CA TYR A 492 4.92 -20.93 19.03
C TYR A 492 5.90 -22.10 19.07
N ARG A 493 6.10 -22.78 17.93
CA ARG A 493 6.91 -23.98 17.87
C ARG A 493 8.35 -23.78 18.33
N ASP A 494 8.97 -22.68 17.88
CA ASP A 494 10.38 -22.39 18.20
C ASP A 494 10.56 -22.15 19.70
N GLU A 495 9.64 -21.40 20.31
CA GLU A 495 9.63 -21.13 21.75
C GLU A 495 9.40 -22.41 22.59
N LEU A 496 8.53 -23.28 22.13
CA LEU A 496 8.25 -24.56 22.82
C LEU A 496 9.43 -25.54 22.70
N ILE A 497 10.14 -25.56 21.56
CA ILE A 497 11.38 -26.33 21.41
C ILE A 497 12.48 -25.80 22.34
N GLU A 498 12.65 -24.46 22.43
CA GLU A 498 13.64 -23.82 23.28
C GLU A 498 13.42 -24.15 24.77
N THR A 499 12.18 -24.27 25.21
CA THR A 499 11.84 -24.58 26.62
C THR A 499 11.77 -26.09 26.89
N GLY A 500 11.79 -26.92 25.85
CA GLY A 500 11.72 -28.38 25.96
C GLY A 500 10.32 -28.90 26.21
N ASP A 501 9.27 -28.14 25.86
CA ASP A 501 7.88 -28.52 25.96
C ASP A 501 7.45 -29.44 24.81
N ILE A 502 8.18 -29.40 23.66
CA ILE A 502 8.04 -30.31 22.50
C ILE A 502 9.39 -30.73 21.92
#